data_ab96466cb45d3d0758447445c7cea54e
#
_entry.id   ab96466cb45d3d0758447445c7cea54e
#
_cell.length_a   1.000
_cell.length_b   1.000
_cell.length_c   1.000
_cell.angle_alpha   90.00
_cell.angle_beta   90.00
_cell.angle_gamma   90.00
#
_symmetry.space_group_name_H-M   'P 1'
#
loop_
_entity.id
_entity.type
_entity.pdbx_description
1 polymer ?
#
loop_
_entity_poly.entity_id
_entity_poly.type
_entity_poly.pdbx_seq_one_letter_code
_entity_poly.pdbx_strand_id
1 'polypeptide(L)' 'MNVNEMKGKTVVELRDELKGLLQEQFNLRMQKGMGQMTNTNALRRVRRDIARVKTVMTEKTTEGIAS' A
#
# COMPACT_ATOMS: atom_id res chain seq x y z
N MET A 1 2.28 3.93 -7.82
CA MET A 1 2.47 2.53 -8.23
C MET A 1 1.54 2.17 -9.37
N ASN A 2 2.05 1.42 -10.31
CA ASN A 2 1.27 0.94 -11.44
C ASN A 2 0.71 -0.45 -11.11
N VAL A 3 -0.57 -0.69 -11.39
CA VAL A 3 -1.22 -1.98 -11.13
C VAL A 3 -0.52 -3.11 -11.89
N ASN A 4 -0.06 -2.85 -13.10
CA ASN A 4 0.63 -3.87 -13.89
C ASN A 4 1.95 -4.29 -13.24
N GLU A 5 2.66 -3.36 -12.63
CA GLU A 5 3.88 -3.68 -11.90
C GLU A 5 3.56 -4.54 -10.67
N MET A 6 2.48 -4.21 -9.98
CA MET A 6 2.05 -4.99 -8.82
C MET A 6 1.68 -6.42 -9.19
N LYS A 7 1.02 -6.59 -10.33
CA LYS A 7 0.62 -7.93 -10.80
C LYS A 7 1.80 -8.81 -11.15
N GLY A 8 2.92 -8.21 -11.52
CA GLY A 8 4.14 -8.94 -11.80
C GLY A 8 4.93 -9.37 -10.57
N LYS A 9 4.53 -8.91 -9.38
CA LYS A 9 5.23 -9.21 -8.14
C LYS A 9 4.61 -10.41 -7.42
N THR A 10 5.44 -11.11 -6.63
CA THR A 10 4.95 -12.20 -5.80
C THR A 10 4.18 -11.65 -4.60
N VAL A 11 3.40 -12.52 -3.95
CA VAL A 11 2.67 -12.14 -2.74
C VAL A 11 3.62 -11.66 -1.64
N VAL A 12 4.78 -12.31 -1.54
CA VAL A 12 5.79 -11.92 -0.53
C VAL A 12 6.31 -10.51 -0.81
N GLU A 13 6.63 -10.20 -2.06
CA GLU A 13 7.09 -8.87 -2.45
C GLU A 13 6.02 -7.81 -2.19
N LEU A 14 4.77 -8.12 -2.51
CA LEU A 14 3.66 -7.20 -2.27
C LEU A 14 3.44 -6.97 -0.77
N ARG A 15 3.62 -8.02 0.03
CA ARG A 15 3.50 -7.90 1.48
C ARG A 15 4.57 -6.98 2.04
N ASP A 16 5.80 -7.09 1.55
CA ASP A 16 6.89 -6.22 1.98
C ASP A 16 6.63 -4.76 1.58
N GLU A 17 6.12 -4.53 0.37
CA GLU A 17 5.73 -3.19 -0.05
C GLU A 17 4.61 -2.63 0.81
N LEU A 18 3.64 -3.46 1.16
CA LEU A 18 2.54 -3.05 2.03
C LEU A 18 3.06 -2.60 3.39
N LYS A 19 4.03 -3.33 3.96
CA LYS A 19 4.64 -2.94 5.24
C LYS A 19 5.28 -1.57 5.14
N GLY A 20 6.03 -1.31 4.07
CA GLY A 20 6.66 -0.01 3.86
C GLY A 20 5.65 1.11 3.74
N LEU A 21 4.56 0.86 3.00
CA LEU A 21 3.50 1.86 2.81
C LEU A 21 2.76 2.14 4.11
N LEU A 22 2.50 1.10 4.91
CA LEU A 22 1.85 1.28 6.21
C LEU A 22 2.71 2.09 7.16
N GLN A 23 4.01 1.85 7.15
CA GLN A 23 4.95 2.61 7.96
C GLN A 23 5.01 4.07 7.52
N GLU A 24 5.03 4.33 6.23
CA GLU A 24 4.99 5.67 5.68
C GLU A 24 3.70 6.39 6.09
N GLN A 25 2.56 5.70 5.99
CA GLN A 25 1.29 6.26 6.41
C GLN A 25 1.30 6.62 7.89
N PHE A 26 1.84 5.73 8.72
CA PHE A 26 1.94 5.97 10.16
C PHE A 26 2.78 7.22 10.45
N ASN A 27 3.93 7.34 9.80
CA ASN A 27 4.81 8.48 9.98
C ASN A 27 4.14 9.78 9.57
N LEU A 28 3.43 9.79 8.44
CA LEU A 28 2.70 10.96 7.97
C LEU A 28 1.59 11.36 8.94
N ARG A 29 0.88 10.39 9.50
CA ARG A 29 -0.16 10.65 10.48
C ARG A 29 0.41 11.21 11.77
N MET A 30 1.56 10.73 12.21
CA MET A 30 2.24 11.25 13.38
C MET A 30 2.63 12.71 13.18
N GLN A 31 3.20 13.05 12.02
CA GLN A 31 3.56 14.42 11.70
C GLN A 31 2.35 15.34 11.79
N LYS A 32 1.22 14.90 11.26
CA LYS A 32 -0.03 15.66 11.32
C LYS A 32 -0.49 15.84 12.77
N GLY A 33 -0.41 14.77 13.56
CA GLY A 33 -0.80 14.81 14.96
C GLY A 33 0.07 15.72 15.81
N MET A 34 1.33 15.93 15.41
CA MET A 34 2.27 16.81 16.10
C MET A 34 2.17 18.27 15.64
N GLY A 35 1.20 18.60 14.80
CA GLY A 35 1.01 19.95 14.30
C GLY A 35 1.97 20.36 13.20
N GLN A 36 2.76 19.43 12.69
CA GLN A 36 3.65 19.69 11.56
C GLN A 36 2.86 19.75 10.25
N MET A 37 3.35 20.54 9.31
CA MET A 37 2.73 20.59 8.00
C MET A 37 2.91 19.25 7.30
N THR A 38 1.79 18.58 7.03
CA THR A 38 1.78 17.29 6.35
C THR A 38 1.26 17.47 4.93
N ASN A 39 1.96 16.89 3.97
CA ASN A 39 1.52 16.92 2.58
C ASN A 39 0.30 16.00 2.43
N THR A 40 -0.89 16.60 2.28
CA THR A 40 -2.14 15.87 2.12
C THR A 40 -2.12 14.99 0.88
N ASN A 41 -1.46 15.45 -0.19
CA ASN A 41 -1.34 14.66 -1.42
C ASN A 41 -0.52 13.39 -1.18
N ALA A 42 0.51 13.47 -0.35
CA ALA A 42 1.32 12.31 0.01
C ALA A 42 0.48 11.27 0.78
N LEU A 43 -0.35 11.73 1.72
CA LEU A 43 -1.26 10.85 2.46
C LEU A 43 -2.25 10.15 1.53
N ARG A 44 -2.84 10.90 0.60
CA ARG A 44 -3.79 10.33 -0.36
C ARG A 44 -3.12 9.31 -1.25
N ARG A 45 -1.91 9.60 -1.72
CA ARG A 45 -1.15 8.68 -2.56
C ARG A 45 -0.84 7.38 -1.83
N VAL A 46 -0.36 7.48 -0.59
CA VAL A 46 -0.02 6.30 0.21
C VAL A 46 -1.27 5.45 0.46
N ARG A 47 -2.38 6.07 0.84
CA ARG A 47 -3.65 5.36 1.05
C ARG A 47 -4.11 4.64 -0.20
N ARG A 48 -3.98 5.29 -1.35
CA ARG A 48 -4.36 4.70 -2.63
C ARG A 48 -3.47 3.52 -2.98
N ASP A 49 -2.16 3.66 -2.77
CA ASP A 49 -1.21 2.58 -3.03
C ASP A 49 -1.47 1.39 -2.11
N ILE A 50 -1.76 1.63 -0.83
CA ILE A 50 -2.11 0.57 0.12
C ILE A 50 -3.33 -0.20 -0.38
N ALA A 51 -4.36 0.51 -0.81
CA ALA A 51 -5.58 -0.12 -1.32
C ALA A 51 -5.30 -0.98 -2.55
N ARG A 52 -4.47 -0.48 -3.46
CA ARG A 52 -4.09 -1.21 -4.67
C ARG A 52 -3.32 -2.48 -4.36
N VAL A 53 -2.34 -2.38 -3.46
CA VAL A 53 -1.54 -3.54 -3.06
C VAL A 53 -2.43 -4.60 -2.41
N LYS A 54 -3.32 -4.20 -1.52
CA LYS A 54 -4.26 -5.12 -0.88
C LYS A 54 -5.16 -5.81 -1.89
N THR A 55 -5.66 -5.05 -2.87
CA THR A 55 -6.52 -5.60 -3.91
C THR A 55 -5.80 -6.64 -4.74
N VAL A 56 -4.58 -6.34 -5.19
CA VAL A 56 -3.79 -7.29 -5.98
C VAL A 56 -3.44 -8.53 -5.16
N MET A 57 -3.09 -8.37 -3.89
CA MET A 57 -2.80 -9.51 -3.02
C MET A 57 -4.03 -10.40 -2.86
N THR A 58 -5.20 -9.81 -2.68
CA THR A 58 -6.45 -10.56 -2.56
C THR A 58 -6.76 -11.31 -3.85
N GLU A 59 -6.58 -10.67 -5.01
CA GLU A 59 -6.77 -11.33 -6.30
C GLU A 59 -5.86 -12.53 -6.46
N LYS A 60 -4.57 -12.38 -6.13
CA LYS A 60 -3.61 -13.49 -6.23
C LYS A 60 -3.98 -14.64 -5.30
N THR A 61 -4.38 -14.32 -4.08
CA THR A 61 -4.78 -15.33 -3.11
C THR A 61 -6.05 -16.05 -3.57
N THR A 62 -7.03 -15.29 -4.08
CA THR A 62 -8.28 -15.84 -4.57
C THR A 62 -8.05 -16.75 -5.77
N GLU A 63 -7.19 -16.36 -6.70
CA GLU A 63 -6.84 -17.18 -7.84
C GLU A 63 -6.25 -18.52 -7.41
N GLY A 64 -5.41 -18.49 -6.37
CA GLY A 64 -4.80 -19.70 -5.84
C GLY A 64 -5.81 -20.63 -5.15
N ILE A 65 -6.88 -20.06 -4.58
CA ILE A 65 -7.90 -20.83 -3.85
C ILE A 65 -9.04 -21.26 -4.77
N ALA A 66 -9.38 -20.41 -5.72
CA ALA A 66 -10.52 -20.65 -6.62
C ALA A 66 -10.28 -21.75 -7.65
N SER A 67 -9.07 -22.20 -7.78
CA SER A 67 -8.71 -23.27 -8.72
C SER A 67 -9.22 -24.65 -8.27
#